data_6cdc11b3d13e178c5cec99b2512aaed7
#
_entry.id   6cdc11b3d13e178c5cec99b2512aaed7
#
_cell.length_a   1.000
_cell.length_b   1.000
_cell.length_c   1.000
_cell.angle_alpha   90.00
_cell.angle_beta   90.00
_cell.angle_gamma   90.00
#
_symmetry.space_group_name_H-M   'P 1'
#
loop_
_entity.id
_entity.type
_entity.pdbx_description
1 polymer ?
#
loop_
_entity_poly.entity_id
_entity_poly.type
_entity_poly.pdbx_seq_one_letter_code
_entity_poly.pdbx_strand_id
1 'polypeptide(L)'
;MDEGNTALAIGELEEAAKYFRQVVEQDPQFQDGWHALSMALYKLDRYEESIEAGKRAARIDPNNQFVWSSLSLAYNANKQKAEAEAAGAKARIISWGGKIKPESLDVDSSGSGPA
;
A
#
# COMPACT_ATOMS: atom_id res chain seq x y z
N MET A 1 8.39 -8.17 26.40
CA MET A 1 8.88 -8.24 26.17
C MET A 1 9.92 -7.70 25.93
N ASP A 2 10.46 -7.60 25.34
CA ASP A 2 11.61 -7.13 25.50
C ASP A 2 12.23 -6.77 24.27
N GLU A 3 13.30 -6.07 24.29
CA GLU A 3 13.97 -5.61 23.13
C GLU A 3 14.43 -6.73 22.28
N GLY A 4 14.74 -7.84 22.88
CA GLY A 4 15.16 -8.98 22.11
C GLY A 4 14.08 -9.43 21.16
N ASN A 5 12.84 -9.45 21.64
CA ASN A 5 11.73 -9.83 20.79
C ASN A 5 11.47 -8.79 19.71
N THR A 6 11.64 -7.53 20.05
CA THR A 6 11.44 -6.47 19.06
C THR A 6 12.45 -6.58 17.93
N ALA A 7 13.71 -6.79 18.28
CA ALA A 7 14.75 -6.91 17.27
C ALA A 7 14.50 -8.13 16.38
N LEU A 8 14.07 -9.23 16.98
CA LEU A 8 13.77 -10.42 16.21
C LEU A 8 12.62 -10.18 15.26
N ALA A 9 11.59 -9.49 15.73
CA ALA A 9 10.45 -9.20 14.88
C ALA A 9 10.85 -8.30 13.70
N ILE A 10 11.73 -7.34 13.94
CA ILE A 10 12.20 -6.49 12.86
C ILE A 10 12.98 -7.30 11.84
N GLY A 11 13.82 -8.23 12.30
CA GLY A 11 14.54 -9.10 11.39
C GLY A 11 13.62 -9.94 10.55
N GLU A 12 12.55 -10.43 11.15
CA GLU A 12 11.58 -11.21 10.41
C GLU A 12 10.85 -10.37 9.38
N LEU A 13 10.58 -9.10 9.70
CA LEU A 13 9.95 -8.20 8.75
C LEU A 13 10.88 -7.90 7.57
N GLU A 14 12.18 -7.75 7.85
CA GLU A 14 13.13 -7.55 6.77
C GLU A 14 13.16 -8.75 5.84
N GLU A 15 13.15 -9.95 6.41
CA GLU A 15 13.14 -11.15 5.59
C GLU A 15 11.84 -11.27 4.81
N ALA A 16 10.72 -10.92 5.43
CA ALA A 16 9.44 -10.97 4.74
C ALA A 16 9.42 -9.98 3.58
N ALA A 17 9.92 -8.77 3.79
CA ALA A 17 9.94 -7.78 2.71
C ALA A 17 10.80 -8.28 1.56
N LYS A 18 11.94 -8.89 1.87
CA LYS A 18 12.82 -9.41 0.84
C LYS A 18 12.13 -10.52 0.06
N TYR A 19 11.45 -11.42 0.77
CA TYR A 19 10.74 -12.50 0.14
C TYR A 19 9.65 -11.98 -0.80
N PHE A 20 8.84 -11.06 -0.31
CA PHE A 20 7.75 -10.54 -1.13
C PHE A 20 8.27 -9.74 -2.31
N ARG A 21 9.42 -9.06 -2.15
CA ARG A 21 10.02 -8.36 -3.28
C ARG A 21 10.40 -9.36 -4.38
N GLN A 22 10.94 -10.51 -3.99
CA GLN A 22 11.25 -11.54 -4.97
C GLN A 22 9.97 -12.08 -5.62
N VAL A 23 8.91 -12.24 -4.84
CA VAL A 23 7.65 -12.74 -5.37
C VAL A 23 7.12 -11.81 -6.46
N VAL A 24 7.12 -10.50 -6.20
CA VAL A 24 6.55 -9.58 -7.18
C VAL A 24 7.48 -9.36 -8.38
N GLU A 25 8.76 -9.64 -8.22
CA GLU A 25 9.66 -9.60 -9.37
C GLU A 25 9.36 -10.74 -10.33
N GLN A 26 8.97 -11.88 -9.79
CA GLN A 26 8.63 -13.01 -10.64
C GLN A 26 7.21 -12.93 -11.16
N ASP A 27 6.31 -12.33 -10.39
CA ASP A 27 4.92 -12.23 -10.82
C ASP A 27 4.44 -10.81 -10.54
N PRO A 28 4.72 -9.87 -11.44
CA PRO A 28 4.37 -8.45 -11.19
C PRO A 28 2.89 -8.17 -11.14
N GLN A 29 2.04 -9.10 -11.53
CA GLN A 29 0.60 -8.91 -11.48
C GLN A 29 -0.06 -9.57 -10.28
N PHE A 30 0.75 -10.10 -9.36
CA PHE A 30 0.21 -10.77 -8.20
C PHE A 30 -0.09 -9.72 -7.13
N GLN A 31 -1.33 -9.30 -7.03
CA GLN A 31 -1.71 -8.22 -6.14
C GLN A 31 -1.38 -8.51 -4.69
N ASP A 32 -1.63 -9.75 -4.25
CA ASP A 32 -1.37 -10.09 -2.86
C ASP A 32 0.10 -9.93 -2.51
N GLY A 33 0.98 -10.19 -3.46
CA GLY A 33 2.41 -10.00 -3.23
C GLY A 33 2.77 -8.55 -3.01
N TRP A 34 2.23 -7.67 -3.85
CA TRP A 34 2.47 -6.24 -3.68
C TRP A 34 1.88 -5.72 -2.38
N HIS A 35 0.68 -6.18 -2.03
CA HIS A 35 0.04 -5.75 -0.79
C HIS A 35 0.84 -6.24 0.41
N ALA A 36 1.29 -7.49 0.39
CA ALA A 36 2.09 -8.02 1.49
C ALA A 36 3.40 -7.27 1.63
N LEU A 37 4.04 -6.95 0.50
CA LEU A 37 5.26 -6.16 0.53
C LEU A 37 5.01 -4.79 1.15
N SER A 38 3.92 -4.15 0.74
CA SER A 38 3.57 -2.86 1.28
C SER A 38 3.39 -2.92 2.79
N MET A 39 2.71 -3.95 3.29
CA MET A 39 2.48 -4.08 4.71
C MET A 39 3.77 -4.30 5.48
N ALA A 40 4.66 -5.13 4.95
CA ALA A 40 5.95 -5.37 5.60
C ALA A 40 6.78 -4.09 5.65
N LEU A 41 6.79 -3.35 4.56
CA LEU A 41 7.52 -2.09 4.52
C LEU A 41 6.93 -1.06 5.47
N TYR A 42 5.61 -1.03 5.57
CA TYR A 42 4.94 -0.13 6.50
C TYR A 42 5.38 -0.43 7.94
N LYS A 43 5.40 -1.70 8.29
CA LYS A 43 5.78 -2.07 9.64
C LYS A 43 7.25 -1.80 9.92
N LEU A 44 8.06 -1.68 8.87
CA LEU A 44 9.45 -1.33 9.00
C LEU A 44 9.67 0.19 8.97
N ASP A 45 8.57 0.95 8.95
CA ASP A 45 8.63 2.41 8.86
C ASP A 45 9.24 2.90 7.56
N ARG A 46 9.22 2.09 6.54
CA ARG A 46 9.67 2.49 5.21
C ARG A 46 8.47 2.94 4.41
N TYR A 47 7.96 4.11 4.76
CA TYR A 47 6.65 4.51 4.28
C TYR A 47 6.61 4.82 2.79
N GLU A 48 7.64 5.44 2.24
CA GLU A 48 7.63 5.74 0.82
C GLU A 48 7.65 4.47 -0.02
N GLU A 49 8.46 3.50 0.37
CA GLU A 49 8.48 2.23 -0.34
C GLU A 49 7.16 1.49 -0.18
N SER A 50 6.57 1.59 1.02
CA SER A 50 5.27 0.98 1.27
C SER A 50 4.22 1.57 0.33
N ILE A 51 4.23 2.88 0.16
CA ILE A 51 3.30 3.56 -0.72
C ILE A 51 3.48 3.08 -2.16
N GLU A 52 4.72 2.97 -2.61
CA GLU A 52 4.95 2.52 -3.98
C GLU A 52 4.40 1.12 -4.22
N ALA A 53 4.65 0.21 -3.27
CA ALA A 53 4.12 -1.14 -3.41
C ALA A 53 2.59 -1.15 -3.37
N GLY A 54 2.02 -0.33 -2.49
CA GLY A 54 0.56 -0.23 -2.40
C GLY A 54 -0.05 0.30 -3.67
N LYS A 55 0.58 1.29 -4.30
CA LYS A 55 0.08 1.84 -5.55
C LYS A 55 0.11 0.79 -6.65
N ARG A 56 1.14 -0.05 -6.67
CA ARG A 56 1.17 -1.13 -7.64
C ARG A 56 0.01 -2.09 -7.42
N ALA A 57 -0.24 -2.44 -6.16
CA ALA A 57 -1.36 -3.31 -5.85
C ALA A 57 -2.68 -2.69 -6.29
N ALA A 58 -2.85 -1.39 -6.07
CA ALA A 58 -4.09 -0.72 -6.43
C ALA A 58 -4.31 -0.70 -7.94
N ARG A 59 -3.23 -0.61 -8.70
CA ARG A 59 -3.38 -0.62 -10.16
C ARG A 59 -3.80 -1.98 -10.70
N ILE A 60 -3.37 -3.04 -10.02
CA ILE A 60 -3.73 -4.39 -10.46
C ILE A 60 -5.22 -4.63 -10.27
N ASP A 61 -5.76 -4.28 -9.11
CA ASP A 61 -7.18 -4.40 -8.85
C ASP A 61 -7.62 -3.21 -8.01
N PRO A 62 -8.17 -2.18 -8.64
CA PRO A 62 -8.55 -0.97 -7.91
C PRO A 62 -9.77 -1.14 -7.02
N ASN A 63 -10.37 -2.32 -6.99
CA ASN A 63 -11.55 -2.54 -6.17
C ASN A 63 -11.30 -3.43 -4.96
N ASN A 64 -10.04 -3.52 -4.54
CA ASN A 64 -9.71 -4.23 -3.32
C ASN A 64 -9.61 -3.20 -2.20
N GLN A 65 -10.61 -3.17 -1.33
CA GLN A 65 -10.66 -2.14 -0.30
C GLN A 65 -9.50 -2.22 0.67
N PHE A 66 -8.96 -3.40 0.88
CA PHE A 66 -7.86 -3.54 1.84
C PHE A 66 -6.59 -2.86 1.35
N VAL A 67 -6.38 -2.86 0.04
CA VAL A 67 -5.24 -2.16 -0.55
C VAL A 67 -5.36 -0.66 -0.32
N TRP A 68 -6.56 -0.10 -0.54
CA TRP A 68 -6.74 1.33 -0.33
C TRP A 68 -6.64 1.71 1.14
N SER A 69 -7.13 0.83 2.04
CA SER A 69 -6.99 1.10 3.47
C SER A 69 -5.53 1.10 3.88
N SER A 70 -4.75 0.16 3.37
CA SER A 70 -3.32 0.12 3.67
C SER A 70 -2.61 1.34 3.11
N LEU A 71 -2.98 1.76 1.91
CA LEU A 71 -2.40 2.97 1.33
C LEU A 71 -2.71 4.19 2.18
N SER A 72 -3.94 4.27 2.68
CA SER A 72 -4.31 5.39 3.53
C SER A 72 -3.42 5.43 4.77
N LEU A 73 -3.17 4.28 5.38
CA LEU A 73 -2.31 4.22 6.55
C LEU A 73 -0.89 4.66 6.22
N ALA A 74 -0.37 4.18 5.11
CA ALA A 74 1.00 4.51 4.73
C ALA A 74 1.15 5.99 4.39
N TYR A 75 0.19 6.55 3.66
CA TYR A 75 0.21 7.97 3.35
C TYR A 75 0.15 8.80 4.61
N ASN A 76 -0.73 8.40 5.54
CA ASN A 76 -0.88 9.15 6.78
C ASN A 76 0.41 9.11 7.60
N ALA A 77 1.05 7.94 7.67
CA ALA A 77 2.30 7.81 8.39
C ALA A 77 3.39 8.65 7.75
N ASN A 78 3.32 8.81 6.43
CA ASN A 78 4.30 9.60 5.69
C ASN A 78 3.90 11.07 5.60
N LYS A 79 2.91 11.47 6.39
CA LYS A 79 2.46 12.86 6.49
C LYS A 79 1.87 13.39 5.20
N GLN A 80 1.33 12.53 4.39
CA GLN A 80 0.64 12.91 3.16
C GLN A 80 -0.86 12.81 3.40
N LYS A 81 -1.39 13.76 4.13
CA LYS A 81 -2.75 13.69 4.61
C LYS A 81 -3.78 13.71 3.50
N ALA A 82 -3.58 14.53 2.50
CA ALA A 82 -4.55 14.62 1.41
C ALA A 82 -4.65 13.29 0.66
N GLU A 83 -3.51 12.68 0.39
CA GLU A 83 -3.51 11.38 -0.29
C GLU A 83 -4.12 10.31 0.59
N ALA A 84 -3.86 10.38 1.92
CA ALA A 84 -4.43 9.41 2.83
C ALA A 84 -5.95 9.50 2.83
N GLU A 85 -6.48 10.71 2.80
CA GLU A 85 -7.93 10.88 2.78
C GLU A 85 -8.54 10.39 1.47
N ALA A 86 -7.85 10.63 0.37
CA ALA A 86 -8.34 10.15 -0.92
C ALA A 86 -8.36 8.64 -0.96
N ALA A 87 -7.31 7.99 -0.46
CA ALA A 87 -7.27 6.54 -0.44
C ALA A 87 -8.34 5.97 0.49
N GLY A 88 -8.52 6.60 1.66
CA GLY A 88 -9.55 6.16 2.58
C GLY A 88 -10.95 6.31 1.98
N ALA A 89 -11.18 7.36 1.22
CA ALA A 89 -12.46 7.55 0.56
C ALA A 89 -12.73 6.43 -0.44
N LYS A 90 -11.69 6.02 -1.18
CA LYS A 90 -11.86 4.92 -2.12
C LYS A 90 -12.20 3.62 -1.40
N ALA A 91 -11.56 3.37 -0.27
CA ALA A 91 -11.87 2.18 0.50
C ALA A 91 -13.33 2.20 0.95
N ARG A 92 -13.82 3.37 1.37
CA ARG A 92 -15.21 3.49 1.82
C ARG A 92 -16.19 3.25 0.66
N ILE A 93 -15.88 3.80 -0.51
CA ILE A 93 -16.74 3.61 -1.66
C ILE A 93 -16.88 2.12 -1.96
N ILE A 94 -15.77 1.40 -1.94
CA ILE A 94 -15.80 -0.03 -2.22
C ILE A 94 -16.58 -0.76 -1.14
N SER A 95 -16.41 -0.38 0.10
CA SER A 95 -17.11 -1.06 1.19
C SER A 95 -18.61 -0.84 1.11
N TRP A 96 -19.06 0.21 0.43
CA TRP A 96 -20.48 0.47 0.23
C TRP A 96 -20.99 -0.12 -1.07
N GLY A 97 -20.20 -0.92 -1.76
CA GLY A 97 -20.63 -1.55 -3.00
C GLY A 97 -20.32 -0.77 -4.25
N GLY A 98 -19.62 0.36 -4.11
CA GLY A 98 -19.22 1.12 -5.28
C GLY A 98 -17.99 0.55 -5.91
N LYS A 99 -17.57 1.14 -7.02
CA LYS A 99 -16.41 0.68 -7.74
C LYS A 99 -15.53 1.86 -8.11
N ILE A 100 -14.23 1.61 -8.13
CA ILE A 100 -13.26 2.61 -8.49
C ILE A 100 -12.93 2.43 -9.96
N LYS A 101 -13.06 3.50 -10.73
CA LYS A 101 -12.75 3.43 -12.15
C LYS A 101 -11.26 3.58 -12.37
N PRO A 102 -10.72 2.93 -13.39
CA PRO A 102 -9.29 3.00 -13.64
C PRO A 102 -8.76 4.42 -13.75
N GLU A 103 -9.50 5.32 -14.32
CA GLU A 103 -9.02 6.68 -14.48
C GLU A 103 -8.88 7.40 -13.16
N SER A 104 -9.47 6.89 -12.09
CA SER A 104 -9.36 7.53 -10.79
C SER A 104 -8.06 7.18 -10.10
N LEU A 105 -7.28 6.27 -10.66
CA LEU A 105 -6.07 5.83 -10.00
C LEU A 105 -4.99 6.89 -9.99
N ASP A 106 -5.08 7.84 -10.91
CA ASP A 106 -4.04 8.84 -11.01
C ASP A 106 -4.31 10.06 -10.18
N VAL A 107 -5.20 9.95 -9.27
CA VAL A 107 -5.49 11.05 -8.40
C VAL A 107 -4.24 11.56 -7.73
N ASP A 108 -3.40 10.65 -7.33
CA ASP A 108 -2.24 11.11 -6.61
C ASP A 108 -1.22 11.74 -7.51
N SER A 109 -1.40 11.62 -8.78
CA SER A 109 -0.42 12.25 -9.60
C SER A 109 -0.92 13.61 -9.83
N SER A 110 -1.82 13.83 -9.10
CA SER A 110 -2.12 15.02 -9.04
C SER A 110 -1.74 15.93 -9.83
N GLY A 111 -1.03 16.35 -9.73
CA GLY A 111 -0.67 17.41 -10.43
C GLY A 111 -1.31 17.44 -11.71
N SER A 112 -1.44 16.41 -12.20
CA SER A 112 -1.85 16.44 -13.52
C SER A 112 -3.23 16.78 -13.57
N GLY A 113 -3.82 16.72 -12.68
CA GLY A 113 -5.08 17.04 -12.69
C GLY A 113 -5.62 17.49 -13.86
N PRO A 114 -6.46 17.91 -14.03
CA PRO A 114 -7.07 18.17 -14.92
C PRO A 114 -6.85 19.05 -15.43
N ALA A 115 -6.41 19.05 -15.70
CA ALA A 115 -6.09 20.01 -16.36
C ALA A 115 -7.19 20.58 -16.80
#